data_00c791dc3720cbff0d1c1270fdd366d2
#
_entry.id   00c791dc3720cbff0d1c1270fdd366d2
#
_cell.length_a   1.000
_cell.length_b   1.000
_cell.length_c   1.000
_cell.angle_alpha   90.00
_cell.angle_beta   90.00
_cell.angle_gamma   90.00
#
_symmetry.space_group_name_H-M   'P 1'
#
loop_
_entity.id
_entity.type
_entity.pdbx_description
1 polymer ?
#
loop_
_entity_poly.entity_id
_entity_poly.type
_entity_poly.pdbx_seq_one_letter_code
_entity_poly.pdbx_strand_id
1 'polypeptide(L)'
;MDDIKDAHFTESEMEELTDLYNAMLTMRDSAEMHKFFKDLCSINELHSFLHRWQIVRRIEQGKSYEEIIKEISPAEAETHTEAESGKKSTGRARGKARSSTKVSSTTISRVKNCYVNPDGGYRTALNRLKEAAEQNKEEN
;
A
#
# COMPACT_ATOMS: atom_id res chain seq x y z
N MET A 1 -11.34 -11.75 -23.66
CA MET A 1 -10.33 -11.48 -22.62
C MET A 1 -9.34 -10.47 -23.16
N ASP A 2 -9.29 -9.32 -22.55
CA ASP A 2 -8.30 -8.31 -22.93
C ASP A 2 -6.93 -8.78 -22.43
N ASP A 3 -6.03 -8.98 -23.36
CA ASP A 3 -4.65 -9.33 -23.03
C ASP A 3 -4.00 -8.14 -22.29
N ILE A 4 -3.54 -8.41 -21.09
CA ILE A 4 -2.81 -7.41 -20.31
C ILE A 4 -1.47 -7.16 -21.02
N LYS A 5 -1.22 -5.92 -21.39
CA LYS A 5 0.04 -5.50 -22.00
C LYS A 5 0.72 -4.45 -21.16
N ASP A 6 1.95 -4.70 -20.79
CA ASP A 6 2.79 -3.75 -20.08
C ASP A 6 4.21 -3.82 -20.63
N ALA A 7 4.73 -2.67 -21.06
CA ALA A 7 6.04 -2.57 -21.71
C ALA A 7 7.23 -2.89 -20.76
N HIS A 8 6.99 -3.00 -19.47
CA HIS A 8 8.01 -3.37 -18.47
C HIS A 8 8.25 -4.86 -18.37
N PHE A 9 7.40 -5.68 -19.02
CA PHE A 9 7.44 -7.14 -18.94
C PHE A 9 7.51 -7.74 -20.35
N THR A 10 8.21 -8.85 -20.46
CA THR A 10 8.20 -9.66 -21.68
C THR A 10 6.85 -10.36 -21.84
N GLU A 11 6.54 -10.84 -23.03
CA GLU A 11 5.31 -11.58 -23.32
C GLU A 11 5.17 -12.81 -22.39
N SER A 12 6.25 -13.57 -22.23
CA SER A 12 6.28 -14.74 -21.32
C SER A 12 6.04 -14.34 -19.85
N GLU A 13 6.65 -13.26 -19.40
CA GLU A 13 6.42 -12.74 -18.04
C GLU A 13 4.98 -12.27 -17.85
N MET A 14 4.36 -11.68 -18.87
CA MET A 14 2.96 -11.27 -18.80
C MET A 14 2.01 -12.46 -18.70
N GLU A 15 2.31 -13.57 -19.39
CA GLU A 15 1.54 -14.80 -19.25
C GLU A 15 1.62 -15.37 -17.83
N GLU A 16 2.83 -15.44 -17.27
CA GLU A 16 3.05 -15.91 -15.89
C GLU A 16 2.42 -14.98 -14.85
N LEU A 17 2.50 -13.66 -15.09
CA LEU A 17 1.87 -12.67 -14.23
C LEU A 17 0.34 -12.78 -14.25
N THR A 18 -0.22 -13.05 -15.42
CA THR A 18 -1.65 -13.31 -15.58
C THR A 18 -2.08 -14.57 -14.81
N ASP A 19 -1.26 -15.62 -14.86
CA ASP A 19 -1.49 -16.83 -14.07
C ASP A 19 -1.50 -16.53 -12.55
N LEU A 20 -0.56 -15.72 -12.08
CA LEU A 20 -0.56 -15.24 -10.69
C LEU A 20 -1.85 -14.51 -10.33
N TYR A 21 -2.28 -13.57 -11.17
CA TYR A 21 -3.53 -12.84 -10.93
C TYR A 21 -4.75 -13.75 -10.93
N ASN A 22 -4.80 -14.72 -11.81
CA ASN A 22 -5.85 -15.73 -11.83
C ASN A 22 -5.88 -16.57 -10.54
N ALA A 23 -4.71 -16.94 -10.02
CA ALA A 23 -4.59 -17.61 -8.72
C ALA A 23 -5.14 -16.74 -7.59
N MET A 24 -4.78 -15.45 -7.57
CA MET A 24 -5.31 -14.49 -6.58
C MET A 24 -6.84 -14.37 -6.66
N LEU A 25 -7.40 -14.37 -7.86
CA LEU A 25 -8.84 -14.28 -8.09
C LEU A 25 -9.62 -15.51 -7.60
N THR A 26 -8.96 -16.63 -7.33
CA THR A 26 -9.60 -17.82 -6.74
C THR A 26 -9.81 -17.71 -5.23
N MET A 27 -9.16 -16.76 -4.57
CA MET A 27 -9.32 -16.54 -3.13
C MET A 27 -10.75 -16.07 -2.83
N ARG A 28 -11.39 -16.71 -1.88
CA ARG A 28 -12.82 -16.52 -1.58
C ARG A 28 -13.07 -15.43 -0.54
N ASP A 29 -12.12 -15.23 0.35
CA ASP A 29 -12.22 -14.25 1.42
C ASP A 29 -10.85 -13.64 1.78
N SER A 30 -10.86 -12.68 2.67
CA SER A 30 -9.64 -11.99 3.09
C SER A 30 -8.69 -12.90 3.89
N ALA A 31 -9.20 -13.91 4.56
CA ALA A 31 -8.35 -14.86 5.30
C ALA A 31 -7.53 -15.74 4.35
N GLU A 32 -8.15 -16.23 3.27
CA GLU A 32 -7.44 -16.98 2.23
C GLU A 32 -6.43 -16.07 1.50
N MET A 33 -6.83 -14.84 1.15
CA MET A 33 -5.94 -13.87 0.52
C MET A 33 -4.74 -13.56 1.42
N HIS A 34 -4.94 -13.42 2.72
CA HIS A 34 -3.84 -13.18 3.66
C HIS A 34 -2.84 -14.34 3.69
N LYS A 35 -3.32 -15.58 3.68
CA LYS A 35 -2.45 -16.76 3.59
C LYS A 35 -1.63 -16.75 2.30
N PHE A 36 -2.28 -16.45 1.18
CA PHE A 36 -1.62 -16.36 -0.12
C PHE A 36 -0.51 -15.30 -0.13
N PHE A 37 -0.80 -14.10 0.37
CA PHE A 37 0.19 -13.02 0.44
C PHE A 37 1.33 -13.32 1.42
N LYS A 38 1.08 -14.03 2.50
CA LYS A 38 2.14 -14.48 3.41
C LYS A 38 3.13 -15.45 2.76
N ASP A 39 2.67 -16.25 1.83
CA ASP A 39 3.53 -17.15 1.05
C ASP A 39 4.26 -16.40 -0.08
N LEU A 40 3.56 -15.49 -0.74
CA LEU A 40 4.04 -14.74 -1.90
C LEU A 40 5.05 -13.64 -1.52
N CYS A 41 4.81 -12.94 -0.43
CA CYS A 41 5.53 -11.73 -0.03
C CYS A 41 6.28 -11.91 1.29
N SER A 42 7.40 -11.22 1.42
CA SER A 42 8.01 -10.99 2.73
C SER A 42 7.12 -10.09 3.59
N ILE A 43 7.32 -10.11 4.90
CA ILE A 43 6.59 -9.23 5.83
C ILE A 43 6.80 -7.76 5.48
N ASN A 44 8.01 -7.36 5.09
CA ASN A 44 8.30 -5.98 4.70
C ASN A 44 7.55 -5.56 3.42
N GLU A 45 7.47 -6.44 2.44
CA GLU A 45 6.69 -6.20 1.23
C GLU A 45 5.20 -6.06 1.54
N LEU A 46 4.67 -6.90 2.41
CA LEU A 46 3.27 -6.82 2.82
C LEU A 46 2.97 -5.52 3.58
N HIS A 47 3.88 -5.07 4.46
CA HIS A 47 3.79 -3.75 5.10
C HIS A 47 3.79 -2.61 4.07
N SER A 48 4.60 -2.70 3.03
CA SER A 48 4.64 -1.70 1.96
C SER A 48 3.31 -1.62 1.22
N PHE A 49 2.69 -2.74 0.90
CA PHE A 49 1.36 -2.79 0.29
C PHE A 49 0.29 -2.22 1.23
N LEU A 50 0.35 -2.59 2.51
CA LEU A 50 -0.56 -2.07 3.52
C LEU A 50 -0.47 -0.55 3.62
N HIS A 51 0.74 0.02 3.69
CA HIS A 51 0.94 1.46 3.77
C HIS A 51 0.36 2.20 2.56
N ARG A 52 0.59 1.69 1.35
CA ARG A 52 0.02 2.27 0.13
C ARG A 52 -1.51 2.26 0.17
N TRP A 53 -2.11 1.17 0.58
CA TRP A 53 -3.57 1.08 0.72
C TRP A 53 -4.12 2.00 1.81
N GLN A 54 -3.44 2.09 2.95
CA GLN A 54 -3.80 3.03 4.02
C GLN A 54 -3.77 4.48 3.52
N ILE A 55 -2.79 4.83 2.69
CA ILE A 55 -2.71 6.15 2.06
C ILE A 55 -3.92 6.38 1.14
N VAL A 56 -4.24 5.43 0.28
CA VAL A 56 -5.40 5.51 -0.62
C VAL A 56 -6.69 5.80 0.16
N ARG A 57 -6.93 5.07 1.23
CA ARG A 57 -8.14 5.23 2.05
C ARG A 57 -8.20 6.61 2.73
N ARG A 58 -7.06 7.15 3.14
CA ARG A 58 -6.99 8.48 3.78
C ARG A 58 -7.11 9.62 2.78
N ILE A 59 -6.56 9.48 1.58
CA ILE A 59 -6.80 10.43 0.48
C ILE A 59 -8.31 10.49 0.15
N GLU A 60 -8.96 9.35 0.11
CA GLU A 60 -10.42 9.24 -0.11
C GLU A 60 -11.22 9.97 0.98
N GLN A 61 -10.69 10.02 2.21
CA GLN A 61 -11.27 10.75 3.34
C GLN A 61 -10.95 12.26 3.32
N GLY A 62 -10.16 12.74 2.36
CA GLY A 62 -9.77 14.14 2.24
C GLY A 62 -8.67 14.59 3.20
N LYS A 63 -7.89 13.66 3.76
CA LYS A 63 -6.82 13.99 4.70
C LYS A 63 -5.60 14.60 4.00
N SER A 64 -4.92 15.52 4.70
CA SER A 64 -3.68 16.12 4.26
C SER A 64 -2.51 15.14 4.38
N TYR A 65 -1.39 15.44 3.72
CA TYR A 65 -0.16 14.63 3.82
C TYR A 65 0.34 14.51 5.26
N GLU A 66 0.30 15.60 6.02
CA GLU A 66 0.71 15.61 7.44
C GLU A 66 -0.16 14.70 8.30
N GLU A 67 -1.46 14.75 8.12
CA GLU A 67 -2.41 13.87 8.80
C GLU A 67 -2.17 12.40 8.47
N ILE A 68 -1.91 12.09 7.20
CA ILE A 68 -1.63 10.73 6.74
C ILE A 68 -0.34 10.19 7.38
N ILE A 69 0.74 10.97 7.36
CA ILE A 69 2.01 10.58 7.97
C ILE A 69 1.83 10.33 9.47
N LYS A 70 1.15 11.24 10.15
CA LYS A 70 0.91 11.16 11.59
C LYS A 70 0.10 9.91 11.98
N GLU A 71 -0.89 9.54 11.20
CA GLU A 71 -1.74 8.38 11.49
C GLU A 71 -1.08 7.04 11.17
N ILE A 72 -0.30 6.98 10.09
CA ILE A 72 0.34 5.74 9.64
C ILE A 72 1.67 5.48 10.34
N SER A 73 2.42 6.55 10.64
CA SER A 73 3.74 6.50 11.26
C SER A 73 3.82 7.39 12.51
N PRO A 74 3.07 7.07 13.56
CA PRO A 74 2.98 7.94 14.74
C PRO A 74 4.32 8.17 15.44
N ALA A 75 5.25 7.23 15.36
CA ALA A 75 6.58 7.34 15.96
C ALA A 75 7.46 8.44 15.35
N GLU A 76 7.08 9.02 14.21
CA GLU A 76 7.83 10.09 13.54
C GLU A 76 7.25 11.48 13.78
N ALA A 77 6.01 11.56 14.20
CA ALA A 77 5.39 12.84 14.54
C ALA A 77 6.02 13.47 15.79
N GLU A 78 6.67 12.66 16.63
CA GLU A 78 7.32 13.13 17.87
C GLU A 78 8.75 13.64 17.66
N THR A 79 9.38 13.38 16.52
CA THR A 79 10.78 13.75 16.26
C THR A 79 10.96 15.17 15.69
N HIS A 80 9.89 15.86 15.36
CA HIS A 80 9.98 17.22 14.83
C HIS A 80 9.99 18.33 15.89
N THR A 81 9.89 17.99 17.16
CA THR A 81 9.84 19.00 18.24
C THR A 81 11.11 19.09 19.10
N GLU A 82 12.11 18.24 18.88
CA GLU A 82 13.38 18.36 19.59
C GLU A 82 14.57 18.16 18.66
N ALA A 83 14.91 19.19 17.91
CA ALA A 83 16.19 19.30 17.26
C ALA A 83 16.91 20.54 17.79
N GLU A 84 17.40 20.48 19.01
CA GLU A 84 18.54 21.27 19.48
C GLU A 84 19.16 20.64 20.73
N SER A 85 20.20 19.87 20.54
CA SER A 85 21.48 19.99 21.22
C SER A 85 22.37 18.85 20.84
N GLY A 86 23.53 19.23 20.33
CA GLY A 86 24.52 18.29 19.86
C GLY A 86 25.09 17.42 20.96
N LYS A 87 25.32 16.16 20.61
CA LYS A 87 26.51 15.42 21.04
C LYS A 87 26.80 14.30 20.08
N LYS A 88 27.92 14.44 19.37
CA LYS A 88 28.60 13.35 18.69
C LYS A 88 28.80 12.18 19.68
N SER A 89 28.30 11.01 19.34
CA SER A 89 28.89 9.79 19.83
C SER A 89 29.04 8.84 18.65
N THR A 90 30.30 8.62 18.32
CA THR A 90 30.77 7.57 17.45
C THR A 90 30.48 6.24 18.13
N GLY A 91 29.46 5.56 17.69
CA GLY A 91 29.16 4.20 18.08
C GLY A 91 28.69 3.42 16.86
N ARG A 92 29.60 2.61 16.30
CA ARG A 92 29.26 1.58 15.34
C ARG A 92 28.30 0.60 15.99
N ALA A 93 27.03 0.89 15.94
CA ALA A 93 26.01 -0.12 16.11
C ALA A 93 25.70 -0.67 14.71
N ARG A 94 26.13 -1.92 14.45
CA ARG A 94 25.62 -2.71 13.34
C ARG A 94 24.12 -2.78 13.50
N GLY A 95 23.41 -1.97 12.67
CA GLY A 95 21.99 -1.78 12.79
C GLY A 95 21.23 -3.07 12.60
N LYS A 96 20.39 -3.39 13.55
CA LYS A 96 19.12 -4.03 13.25
C LYS A 96 18.60 -3.42 11.97
N ALA A 97 18.33 -4.26 10.97
CA ALA A 97 17.57 -3.84 9.81
C ALA A 97 16.28 -3.19 10.32
N ARG A 98 16.28 -1.87 10.36
CA ARG A 98 15.06 -1.12 10.62
C ARG A 98 14.15 -1.46 9.48
N SER A 99 13.14 -2.24 9.76
CA SER A 99 11.99 -2.40 8.91
C SER A 99 11.62 -0.99 8.43
N SER A 100 11.88 -0.73 7.15
CA SER A 100 11.55 0.57 6.55
C SER A 100 10.04 0.65 6.38
N THR A 101 9.35 0.80 7.47
CA THR A 101 7.89 1.03 7.48
C THR A 101 7.54 2.51 7.42
N LYS A 102 8.52 3.33 7.07
CA LYS A 102 8.35 4.77 6.93
C LYS A 102 7.50 5.14 5.73
N VAL A 103 6.41 5.82 5.99
CA VAL A 103 5.63 6.49 4.95
C VAL A 103 6.21 7.89 4.76
N SER A 104 6.81 8.13 3.60
CA SER A 104 7.34 9.43 3.21
C SER A 104 6.33 10.22 2.37
N SER A 105 6.51 11.54 2.28
CA SER A 105 5.74 12.39 1.38
C SER A 105 5.88 11.97 -0.09
N THR A 106 7.04 11.44 -0.47
CA THR A 106 7.29 10.88 -1.82
C THR A 106 6.37 9.69 -2.08
N THR A 107 6.24 8.78 -1.11
CA THR A 107 5.33 7.62 -1.21
C THR A 107 3.88 8.10 -1.37
N ILE A 108 3.45 9.08 -0.58
CA ILE A 108 2.10 9.65 -0.65
C ILE A 108 1.85 10.28 -2.02
N SER A 109 2.81 11.02 -2.56
CA SER A 109 2.70 11.64 -3.89
C SER A 109 2.56 10.60 -5.00
N ARG A 110 3.33 9.52 -4.94
CA ARG A 110 3.25 8.41 -5.90
C ARG A 110 1.89 7.70 -5.83
N VAL A 111 1.42 7.41 -4.65
CA VAL A 111 0.09 6.82 -4.43
C VAL A 111 -1.00 7.74 -4.93
N LYS A 112 -0.91 9.03 -4.63
CA LYS A 112 -1.88 10.04 -5.10
C LYS A 112 -1.94 10.11 -6.63
N ASN A 113 -0.81 10.06 -7.31
CA ASN A 113 -0.77 10.04 -8.77
C ASN A 113 -1.51 8.82 -9.35
N CYS A 114 -1.36 7.66 -8.74
CA CYS A 114 -2.12 6.47 -9.12
C CYS A 114 -3.61 6.60 -8.76
N TYR A 115 -3.91 7.18 -7.60
CA TYR A 115 -5.28 7.38 -7.12
C TYR A 115 -6.12 8.29 -8.04
N VAL A 116 -5.53 9.33 -8.59
CA VAL A 116 -6.26 10.28 -9.47
C VAL A 116 -6.50 9.73 -10.87
N ASN A 117 -5.82 8.64 -11.26
CA ASN A 117 -6.05 7.99 -12.54
C ASN A 117 -7.44 7.32 -12.55
N PRO A 118 -8.38 7.77 -13.42
CA PRO A 118 -9.74 7.22 -13.44
C PRO A 118 -9.80 5.75 -13.90
N ASP A 119 -8.81 5.30 -14.67
CA ASP A 119 -8.70 3.93 -15.18
C ASP A 119 -7.76 3.05 -14.32
N GLY A 120 -7.28 3.58 -13.20
CA GLY A 120 -6.34 2.89 -12.33
C GLY A 120 -6.99 1.84 -11.43
N GLY A 121 -6.18 0.90 -10.97
CA GLY A 121 -6.61 -0.19 -10.09
C GLY A 121 -7.18 0.29 -8.75
N TYR A 122 -6.63 1.35 -8.17
CA TYR A 122 -7.18 1.94 -6.94
C TYR A 122 -8.61 2.45 -7.13
N ARG A 123 -8.87 3.13 -8.24
CA ARG A 123 -10.21 3.64 -8.55
C ARG A 123 -11.19 2.50 -8.75
N THR A 124 -10.81 1.48 -9.49
CA THR A 124 -11.62 0.28 -9.69
C THR A 124 -11.98 -0.40 -8.37
N ALA A 125 -11.00 -0.61 -7.50
CA ALA A 125 -11.21 -1.23 -6.19
C ALA A 125 -12.14 -0.38 -5.29
N LEU A 126 -11.92 0.92 -5.21
CA LEU A 126 -12.73 1.83 -4.40
C LEU A 126 -14.18 1.88 -4.86
N ASN A 127 -14.42 1.93 -6.16
CA ASN A 127 -15.76 1.94 -6.73
C ASN A 127 -16.52 0.65 -6.37
N ARG A 128 -15.88 -0.49 -6.55
CA ARG A 128 -16.47 -1.80 -6.21
C ARG A 128 -16.73 -1.98 -4.71
N LEU A 129 -15.86 -1.46 -3.86
CA LEU A 129 -16.08 -1.47 -2.42
C LEU A 129 -17.28 -0.62 -2.01
N LYS A 130 -17.48 0.52 -2.66
CA LYS A 130 -18.69 1.37 -2.45
C LYS A 130 -19.94 0.64 -2.88
N GLU A 131 -19.96 0.08 -4.07
CA GLU A 131 -21.09 -0.70 -4.59
C GLU A 131 -21.47 -1.86 -3.67
N ALA A 132 -20.48 -2.62 -3.19
CA ALA A 132 -20.70 -3.71 -2.25
C ALA A 132 -21.28 -3.24 -0.90
N ALA A 133 -20.82 -2.08 -0.41
CA ALA A 133 -21.33 -1.51 0.84
C ALA A 133 -22.79 -0.99 0.70
N GLU A 134 -23.15 -0.49 -0.47
CA GLU A 134 -24.52 -0.03 -0.77
C GLU A 134 -25.48 -1.22 -0.87
N GLN A 135 -25.10 -2.28 -1.56
CA GLN A 135 -25.90 -3.51 -1.67
C GLN A 135 -26.21 -4.12 -0.30
N ASN A 136 -25.23 -4.17 0.59
CA ASN A 136 -25.41 -4.68 1.97
C ASN A 136 -26.37 -3.83 2.82
N LYS A 137 -26.55 -2.55 2.48
CA LYS A 137 -27.51 -1.67 3.18
C LYS A 137 -28.95 -1.88 2.70
N GLU A 138 -29.15 -2.28 1.45
CA GLU A 138 -30.46 -2.51 0.88
C GLU A 138 -31.05 -3.87 1.31
N GLU A 139 -30.18 -4.85 1.69
CA GLU A 139 -30.60 -6.15 2.17
C GLU A 139 -30.96 -6.21 3.68
N ASN A 140 -30.71 -5.13 4.42
CA ASN A 140 -31.05 -4.99 5.83
C ASN A 140 -32.18 -3.96 6.03
#